data_eb9a31fa186169ec541c58526b228cd1
#
_entry.id   eb9a31fa186169ec541c58526b228cd1
#
_cell.length_a   1.000
_cell.length_b   1.000
_cell.length_c   1.000
_cell.angle_alpha   90.00
_cell.angle_beta   90.00
_cell.angle_gamma   90.00
#
_symmetry.space_group_name_H-M   'P 1'
#
loop_
_entity.id
_entity.type
_entity.pdbx_description
1 polymer ?
#
loop_
_entity_poly.entity_id
_entity_poly.type
_entity_poly.pdbx_seq_one_letter_code
_entity_poly.pdbx_strand_id
1 'polypeptide(L)'
;MNKILITGSSRGIGFELTRQILRKDHFVFATCRTPDSAHELKLLHNQYPNRLTILKLNVEDEESVQSCFKQMEQDGESIDTLFNNAGIIDWSNLEQIEAIALEKIYKVNLLGALLVTRHSIPVLQGSDSPLIVNLSSRLGSIELRGGTKLGGAIAYQCSKAALNMLTKQTSIDLEPYNIRVISQSPGWVKTEMGGNEAKYETTEAVTMMLDSLEKLPQDKTGIFIGEDGKEIPW
;
A
#
# COMPACT_ATOMS: atom_id res chain seq x y z
N MET A 1 8.32 10.89 16.51
CA MET A 1 8.16 9.43 16.20
C MET A 1 6.84 9.31 15.45
N ASN A 2 6.88 8.94 14.17
CA ASN A 2 5.67 8.82 13.36
C ASN A 2 5.01 7.45 13.62
N LYS A 3 3.69 7.40 13.50
CA LYS A 3 2.88 6.18 13.55
C LYS A 3 2.43 5.80 12.14
N ILE A 4 2.75 4.60 11.70
CA ILE A 4 2.53 4.16 10.33
C ILE A 4 1.65 2.90 10.31
N LEU A 5 0.58 2.92 9.52
CA LEU A 5 -0.24 1.73 9.28
C LEU A 5 0.06 1.14 7.91
N ILE A 6 0.28 -0.19 7.85
CA ILE A 6 0.61 -0.89 6.61
C ILE A 6 -0.37 -2.04 6.41
N THR A 7 -1.05 -2.09 5.27
CA THR A 7 -1.90 -3.23 4.92
C THR A 7 -1.09 -4.34 4.24
N GLY A 8 -1.39 -5.61 4.57
CA GLY A 8 -0.71 -6.75 3.96
C GLY A 8 0.75 -6.91 4.39
N SER A 9 1.03 -6.77 5.71
CA SER A 9 2.38 -6.73 6.26
C SER A 9 3.01 -8.09 6.53
N SER A 10 2.34 -9.20 6.28
CA SER A 10 2.83 -10.53 6.68
C SER A 10 3.98 -11.07 5.82
N ARG A 11 4.22 -10.49 4.63
CA ARG A 11 5.27 -10.92 3.70
C ARG A 11 5.63 -9.81 2.69
N GLY A 12 6.67 -10.06 1.90
CA GLY A 12 7.07 -9.22 0.77
C GLY A 12 7.34 -7.78 1.15
N ILE A 13 6.88 -6.85 0.32
CA ILE A 13 7.09 -5.40 0.49
C ILE A 13 6.51 -4.91 1.81
N GLY A 14 5.30 -5.35 2.19
CA GLY A 14 4.67 -4.90 3.43
C GLY A 14 5.42 -5.33 4.69
N PHE A 15 5.99 -6.52 4.71
CA PHE A 15 6.85 -6.97 5.81
C PHE A 15 8.16 -6.17 5.86
N GLU A 16 8.79 -5.94 4.73
CA GLU A 16 10.02 -5.18 4.64
C GLU A 16 9.84 -3.70 5.01
N LEU A 17 8.72 -3.07 4.60
CA LEU A 17 8.32 -1.74 5.06
C LEU A 17 8.22 -1.71 6.58
N THR A 18 7.52 -2.67 7.18
CA THR A 18 7.40 -2.81 8.65
C THR A 18 8.78 -2.86 9.30
N ARG A 19 9.66 -3.71 8.80
CA ARG A 19 11.01 -3.92 9.34
C ARG A 19 11.88 -2.66 9.25
N GLN A 20 11.90 -1.97 8.11
CA GLN A 20 12.74 -0.79 7.92
C GLN A 20 12.22 0.42 8.68
N ILE A 21 10.91 0.62 8.74
CA ILE A 21 10.28 1.71 9.49
C ILE A 21 10.56 1.58 11.00
N LEU A 22 10.49 0.35 11.54
CA LEU A 22 10.85 0.09 12.94
C LEU A 22 12.34 0.39 13.22
N ARG A 23 13.24 0.14 12.27
CA ARG A 23 14.67 0.47 12.39
C ARG A 23 14.95 1.98 12.37
N LYS A 24 14.05 2.77 11.80
CA LYS A 24 14.10 4.25 11.80
C LYS A 24 13.40 4.85 13.03
N ASP A 25 13.16 4.06 14.09
CA ASP A 25 12.57 4.48 15.37
C ASP A 25 11.14 5.02 15.28
N HIS A 26 10.36 4.53 14.30
CA HIS A 26 8.94 4.82 14.18
C HIS A 26 8.07 3.71 14.81
N PHE A 27 6.78 3.98 14.97
CA PHE A 27 5.77 3.00 15.41
C PHE A 27 5.04 2.43 14.20
N VAL A 28 4.76 1.13 14.19
CA VAL A 28 4.04 0.46 13.10
C VAL A 28 2.82 -0.29 13.59
N PHE A 29 1.68 -0.02 12.98
CA PHE A 29 0.51 -0.88 12.95
C PHE A 29 0.59 -1.78 11.72
N ALA A 30 1.08 -3.00 11.90
CA ALA A 30 1.21 -3.98 10.83
C ALA A 30 -0.08 -4.79 10.72
N THR A 31 -0.76 -4.74 9.58
CA THR A 31 -2.03 -5.46 9.45
C THR A 31 -1.93 -6.66 8.52
N CYS A 32 -2.63 -7.73 8.87
CA CYS A 32 -2.78 -8.93 8.03
C CYS A 32 -4.09 -9.67 8.32
N ARG A 33 -4.49 -10.55 7.41
CA ARG A 33 -5.76 -11.30 7.53
C ARG A 33 -5.77 -12.28 8.71
N THR A 34 -4.63 -12.92 8.94
CA THR A 34 -4.47 -13.99 9.94
C THR A 34 -3.23 -13.74 10.80
N PRO A 35 -3.32 -12.88 11.83
CA PRO A 35 -2.17 -12.58 12.70
C PRO A 35 -1.56 -13.83 13.34
N ASP A 36 -2.37 -14.84 13.65
CA ASP A 36 -1.92 -16.05 14.31
C ASP A 36 -0.94 -16.86 13.47
N SER A 37 -1.03 -16.82 12.16
CA SER A 37 -0.13 -17.50 11.22
C SER A 37 1.02 -16.62 10.70
N ALA A 38 1.08 -15.35 11.09
CA ALA A 38 2.10 -14.40 10.63
C ALA A 38 3.39 -14.53 11.48
N HIS A 39 4.10 -15.63 11.34
CA HIS A 39 5.26 -15.98 12.18
C HIS A 39 6.36 -14.91 12.15
N GLU A 40 6.73 -14.42 10.96
CA GLU A 40 7.77 -13.40 10.83
C GLU A 40 7.39 -12.08 11.51
N LEU A 41 6.11 -11.65 11.42
CA LEU A 41 5.62 -10.48 12.15
C LEU A 41 5.66 -10.68 13.67
N LYS A 42 5.34 -11.88 14.16
CA LYS A 42 5.43 -12.19 15.59
C LYS A 42 6.87 -12.15 16.09
N LEU A 43 7.81 -12.68 15.31
CA LEU A 43 9.24 -12.58 15.64
C LEU A 43 9.72 -11.13 15.68
N LEU A 44 9.26 -10.32 14.72
CA LEU A 44 9.57 -8.91 14.67
C LEU A 44 8.92 -8.14 15.85
N HIS A 45 7.69 -8.48 16.24
CA HIS A 45 7.02 -7.91 17.41
C HIS A 45 7.81 -8.19 18.71
N ASN A 46 8.35 -9.39 18.88
CA ASN A 46 9.18 -9.71 20.05
C ASN A 46 10.46 -8.87 20.13
N GLN A 47 10.99 -8.40 18.97
CA GLN A 47 12.13 -7.49 18.91
C GLN A 47 11.73 -6.02 19.18
N TYR A 48 10.51 -5.64 18.86
CA TYR A 48 9.99 -4.27 18.98
C TYR A 48 8.64 -4.20 19.71
N PRO A 49 8.52 -4.75 20.95
CA PRO A 49 7.24 -4.93 21.62
C PRO A 49 6.47 -3.63 21.88
N ASN A 50 7.20 -2.51 22.02
CA ASN A 50 6.60 -1.18 22.30
C ASN A 50 6.44 -0.31 21.03
N ARG A 51 6.77 -0.83 19.84
CA ARG A 51 6.74 -0.06 18.59
C ARG A 51 6.09 -0.80 17.42
N LEU A 52 5.63 -2.03 17.64
CA LEU A 52 4.90 -2.80 16.64
C LEU A 52 3.62 -3.36 17.26
N THR A 53 2.49 -3.02 16.67
CA THR A 53 1.19 -3.66 16.95
C THR A 53 0.76 -4.43 15.71
N ILE A 54 0.37 -5.70 15.89
CA ILE A 54 -0.15 -6.53 14.81
C ILE A 54 -1.67 -6.54 14.90
N LEU A 55 -2.35 -6.03 13.87
CA LEU A 55 -3.80 -5.93 13.81
C LEU A 55 -4.38 -6.89 12.77
N LYS A 56 -5.53 -7.47 13.09
CA LYS A 56 -6.31 -8.24 12.10
C LYS A 56 -7.04 -7.27 11.17
N LEU A 57 -6.77 -7.38 9.86
CA LEU A 57 -7.48 -6.63 8.84
C LEU A 57 -7.49 -7.43 7.53
N ASN A 58 -8.69 -7.67 7.02
CA ASN A 58 -8.92 -8.23 5.70
C ASN A 58 -9.49 -7.14 4.80
N VAL A 59 -8.70 -6.66 3.83
CA VAL A 59 -9.11 -5.57 2.92
C VAL A 59 -10.31 -5.92 2.04
N GLU A 60 -10.63 -7.21 1.88
CA GLU A 60 -11.77 -7.69 1.09
C GLU A 60 -13.10 -7.69 1.88
N ASP A 61 -13.04 -7.41 3.16
CA ASP A 61 -14.17 -7.50 4.11
C ASP A 61 -14.32 -6.15 4.81
N GLU A 62 -15.38 -5.42 4.44
CA GLU A 62 -15.64 -4.09 4.97
C GLU A 62 -15.86 -4.11 6.50
N GLU A 63 -16.50 -5.14 7.04
CA GLU A 63 -16.70 -5.26 8.49
C GLU A 63 -15.37 -5.41 9.22
N SER A 64 -14.43 -6.19 8.63
CA SER A 64 -13.07 -6.33 9.16
C SER A 64 -12.31 -5.00 9.14
N VAL A 65 -12.42 -4.23 8.06
CA VAL A 65 -11.79 -2.92 7.93
C VAL A 65 -12.38 -1.94 8.95
N GLN A 66 -13.70 -1.83 8.98
CA GLN A 66 -14.43 -0.94 9.90
C GLN A 66 -14.10 -1.25 11.37
N SER A 67 -14.12 -2.53 11.75
CA SER A 67 -13.84 -2.96 13.11
C SER A 67 -12.42 -2.60 13.55
N CYS A 68 -11.43 -2.75 12.65
CA CYS A 68 -10.05 -2.41 12.92
C CYS A 68 -9.89 -0.92 13.22
N PHE A 69 -10.41 -0.03 12.38
CA PHE A 69 -10.28 1.42 12.56
C PHE A 69 -11.13 1.93 13.75
N LYS A 70 -12.33 1.38 13.95
CA LYS A 70 -13.16 1.70 15.12
C LYS A 70 -12.45 1.36 16.44
N GLN A 71 -11.75 0.23 16.49
CA GLN A 71 -10.96 -0.12 17.66
C GLN A 71 -9.81 0.87 17.87
N MET A 72 -9.08 1.25 16.80
CA MET A 72 -8.02 2.26 16.89
C MET A 72 -8.54 3.62 17.40
N GLU A 73 -9.70 4.07 16.94
CA GLU A 73 -10.36 5.29 17.42
C GLU A 73 -10.71 5.19 18.92
N GLN A 74 -11.27 4.06 19.36
CA GLN A 74 -11.62 3.82 20.76
C GLN A 74 -10.39 3.79 21.68
N ASP A 75 -9.26 3.29 21.16
CA ASP A 75 -7.98 3.26 21.88
C ASP A 75 -7.25 4.63 21.84
N GLY A 76 -7.82 5.63 21.17
CA GLY A 76 -7.23 6.96 21.04
C GLY A 76 -5.99 7.00 20.13
N GLU A 77 -5.88 6.03 19.22
CA GLU A 77 -4.75 5.95 18.30
C GLU A 77 -4.92 6.87 17.08
N SER A 78 -3.79 7.42 16.61
CA SER A 78 -3.69 8.18 15.38
C SER A 78 -2.57 7.61 14.51
N ILE A 79 -2.61 7.90 13.22
CA ILE A 79 -1.53 7.52 12.28
C ILE A 79 -1.11 8.72 11.44
N ASP A 80 0.19 8.80 11.13
CA ASP A 80 0.77 9.83 10.24
C ASP A 80 0.82 9.36 8.79
N THR A 81 1.00 8.06 8.57
CA THR A 81 1.07 7.51 7.22
C THR A 81 0.31 6.19 7.11
N LEU A 82 -0.50 6.07 6.07
CA LEU A 82 -1.15 4.84 5.66
C LEU A 82 -0.49 4.30 4.38
N PHE A 83 0.01 3.05 4.42
CA PHE A 83 0.38 2.31 3.22
C PHE A 83 -0.72 1.33 2.82
N ASN A 84 -1.45 1.61 1.76
CA ASN A 84 -2.30 0.65 1.07
C ASN A 84 -1.41 -0.27 0.21
N ASN A 85 -0.76 -1.24 0.87
CA ASN A 85 0.18 -2.17 0.25
C ASN A 85 -0.48 -3.50 -0.14
N ALA A 86 -1.55 -3.93 0.52
CA ALA A 86 -2.22 -5.19 0.20
C ALA A 86 -2.58 -5.25 -1.29
N GLY A 87 -2.17 -6.32 -1.96
CA GLY A 87 -2.43 -6.52 -3.38
C GLY A 87 -2.15 -7.95 -3.81
N ILE A 88 -2.76 -8.34 -4.91
CA ILE A 88 -2.59 -9.64 -5.58
C ILE A 88 -2.45 -9.43 -7.08
N ILE A 89 -1.89 -10.42 -7.77
CA ILE A 89 -1.72 -10.44 -9.23
C ILE A 89 -2.27 -11.73 -9.80
N ASP A 90 -2.76 -11.66 -11.03
CA ASP A 90 -3.03 -12.76 -11.93
C ASP A 90 -2.34 -12.47 -13.24
N TRP A 91 -1.59 -13.42 -13.78
CA TRP A 91 -0.77 -13.24 -14.98
C TRP A 91 -1.49 -13.57 -16.29
N SER A 92 -2.79 -13.92 -16.20
CA SER A 92 -3.59 -14.27 -17.39
C SER A 92 -3.63 -13.12 -18.42
N ASN A 93 -3.55 -13.50 -19.68
CA ASN A 93 -3.76 -12.60 -20.80
C ASN A 93 -5.26 -12.49 -21.16
N LEU A 94 -5.58 -11.77 -22.25
CA LEU A 94 -6.97 -11.52 -22.65
C LEU A 94 -7.75 -12.82 -22.97
N GLU A 95 -7.09 -13.85 -23.47
CA GLU A 95 -7.73 -15.12 -23.83
C GLU A 95 -7.94 -16.05 -22.64
N GLN A 96 -7.17 -15.84 -21.56
CA GLN A 96 -7.12 -16.74 -20.40
C GLN A 96 -7.86 -16.18 -19.17
N ILE A 97 -8.06 -14.84 -19.12
CA ILE A 97 -8.63 -14.20 -17.94
C ILE A 97 -10.09 -14.61 -17.71
N GLU A 98 -10.38 -15.09 -16.51
CA GLU A 98 -11.73 -15.37 -16.06
C GLU A 98 -12.33 -14.18 -15.31
N ALA A 99 -13.64 -13.96 -15.46
CA ALA A 99 -14.34 -12.87 -14.78
C ALA A 99 -14.16 -12.92 -13.26
N ILE A 100 -14.18 -14.11 -12.66
CA ILE A 100 -13.99 -14.29 -11.22
C ILE A 100 -12.60 -13.86 -10.76
N ALA A 101 -11.54 -14.05 -11.57
CA ALA A 101 -10.19 -13.58 -11.27
C ALA A 101 -10.11 -12.06 -11.33
N LEU A 102 -10.76 -11.44 -12.32
CA LEU A 102 -10.84 -9.99 -12.43
C LEU A 102 -11.57 -9.37 -11.22
N GLU A 103 -12.72 -9.92 -10.85
CA GLU A 103 -13.47 -9.48 -9.67
C GLU A 103 -12.62 -9.57 -8.39
N LYS A 104 -11.90 -10.67 -8.20
CA LYS A 104 -11.03 -10.89 -7.06
C LYS A 104 -9.91 -9.86 -7.00
N ILE A 105 -9.25 -9.59 -8.13
CA ILE A 105 -8.18 -8.59 -8.25
C ILE A 105 -8.71 -7.20 -7.89
N TYR A 106 -9.85 -6.80 -8.45
CA TYR A 106 -10.45 -5.50 -8.15
C TYR A 106 -10.90 -5.38 -6.70
N LYS A 107 -11.44 -6.45 -6.14
CA LYS A 107 -11.85 -6.48 -4.73
C LYS A 107 -10.68 -6.21 -3.78
N VAL A 108 -9.51 -6.80 -4.05
CA VAL A 108 -8.32 -6.60 -3.20
C VAL A 108 -7.62 -5.28 -3.53
N ASN A 109 -7.27 -5.06 -4.81
CA ASN A 109 -6.34 -3.99 -5.19
C ASN A 109 -6.97 -2.62 -5.26
N LEU A 110 -8.29 -2.53 -5.49
CA LEU A 110 -9.03 -1.27 -5.63
C LEU A 110 -10.02 -1.05 -4.49
N LEU A 111 -11.02 -1.93 -4.36
CA LEU A 111 -12.06 -1.76 -3.34
C LEU A 111 -11.46 -1.82 -1.94
N GLY A 112 -10.51 -2.73 -1.70
CA GLY A 112 -9.80 -2.81 -0.42
C GLY A 112 -9.09 -1.52 -0.06
N ALA A 113 -8.35 -0.92 -1.00
CA ALA A 113 -7.69 0.37 -0.78
C ALA A 113 -8.69 1.50 -0.52
N LEU A 114 -9.82 1.53 -1.24
CA LEU A 114 -10.90 2.49 -1.02
C LEU A 114 -11.49 2.36 0.39
N LEU A 115 -11.84 1.15 0.82
CA LEU A 115 -12.42 0.89 2.14
C LEU A 115 -11.47 1.28 3.26
N VAL A 116 -10.20 0.86 3.16
CA VAL A 116 -9.16 1.22 4.13
C VAL A 116 -8.97 2.73 4.18
N THR A 117 -8.87 3.42 3.04
CA THR A 117 -8.76 4.88 2.96
C THR A 117 -9.95 5.55 3.65
N ARG A 118 -11.18 5.14 3.32
CA ARG A 118 -12.40 5.72 3.88
C ARG A 118 -12.46 5.60 5.40
N HIS A 119 -12.19 4.41 5.93
CA HIS A 119 -12.27 4.15 7.37
C HIS A 119 -11.06 4.69 8.16
N SER A 120 -9.94 5.01 7.49
CA SER A 120 -8.76 5.59 8.16
C SER A 120 -8.84 7.10 8.38
N ILE A 121 -9.81 7.81 7.78
CA ILE A 121 -9.90 9.28 7.87
C ILE A 121 -9.88 9.77 9.33
N PRO A 122 -10.67 9.24 10.27
CA PRO A 122 -10.66 9.74 11.64
C PRO A 122 -9.29 9.63 12.34
N VAL A 123 -8.59 8.50 12.15
CA VAL A 123 -7.27 8.29 12.76
C VAL A 123 -6.14 9.06 12.06
N LEU A 124 -6.31 9.44 10.78
CA LEU A 124 -5.38 10.31 10.05
C LEU A 124 -5.53 11.78 10.44
N GLN A 125 -6.74 12.24 10.79
CA GLN A 125 -6.99 13.61 11.21
C GLN A 125 -6.27 14.00 12.52
N GLY A 126 -5.78 13.02 13.27
CA GLY A 126 -4.95 13.24 14.48
C GLY A 126 -3.49 13.61 14.16
N SER A 127 -3.08 13.61 12.91
CA SER A 127 -1.71 13.93 12.47
C SER A 127 -1.60 15.36 11.92
N ASP A 128 -0.45 15.99 12.13
CA ASP A 128 -0.14 17.32 11.57
C ASP A 128 0.17 17.27 10.05
N SER A 129 0.57 16.11 9.52
CA SER A 129 0.93 15.96 8.11
C SER A 129 0.58 14.57 7.58
N PRO A 130 -0.73 14.22 7.54
CA PRO A 130 -1.18 12.88 7.17
C PRO A 130 -0.92 12.58 5.70
N LEU A 131 -0.45 11.34 5.42
CA LEU A 131 -0.14 10.85 4.09
C LEU A 131 -0.73 9.46 3.83
N ILE A 132 -1.40 9.30 2.71
CA ILE A 132 -1.82 8.00 2.18
C ILE A 132 -0.94 7.65 0.98
N VAL A 133 -0.30 6.49 1.04
CA VAL A 133 0.52 5.93 -0.04
C VAL A 133 -0.17 4.69 -0.59
N ASN A 134 -0.71 4.79 -1.80
CA ASN A 134 -1.27 3.65 -2.52
C ASN A 134 -0.15 2.94 -3.29
N LEU A 135 0.19 1.70 -2.93
CA LEU A 135 1.16 0.91 -3.69
C LEU A 135 0.57 0.52 -5.05
N SER A 136 0.98 1.27 -6.07
CA SER A 136 0.61 1.05 -7.46
C SER A 136 1.72 0.30 -8.21
N SER A 137 1.76 0.42 -9.51
CA SER A 137 2.74 -0.20 -10.39
C SER A 137 2.90 0.63 -11.66
N ARG A 138 4.11 0.66 -12.23
CA ARG A 138 4.34 1.19 -13.59
C ARG A 138 3.43 0.50 -14.62
N LEU A 139 2.98 -0.73 -14.35
CA LEU A 139 2.01 -1.45 -15.16
C LEU A 139 0.59 -0.84 -15.13
N GLY A 140 0.30 0.02 -14.15
CA GLY A 140 -0.94 0.80 -14.08
C GLY A 140 -0.89 2.15 -14.83
N SER A 141 0.25 2.52 -15.41
CA SER A 141 0.37 3.71 -16.26
C SER A 141 -0.16 3.42 -17.66
N ILE A 142 -1.19 4.14 -18.07
CA ILE A 142 -1.77 3.99 -19.43
C ILE A 142 -0.78 4.52 -20.47
N GLU A 143 -0.12 5.64 -20.19
CA GLU A 143 0.84 6.25 -21.11
C GLU A 143 2.07 5.34 -21.35
N LEU A 144 2.61 4.72 -20.31
CA LEU A 144 3.75 3.81 -20.44
C LEU A 144 3.40 2.53 -21.21
N ARG A 145 2.12 2.17 -21.36
CA ARG A 145 1.70 0.98 -22.13
C ARG A 145 2.04 1.08 -23.61
N GLY A 146 2.05 2.27 -24.17
CA GLY A 146 2.42 2.48 -25.59
C GLY A 146 3.86 2.08 -25.92
N GLY A 147 4.78 2.16 -24.94
CA GLY A 147 6.20 1.84 -25.11
C GLY A 147 6.59 0.42 -24.73
N THR A 148 5.69 -0.39 -24.17
CA THR A 148 6.00 -1.74 -23.72
C THR A 148 5.15 -2.79 -24.44
N LYS A 149 5.79 -3.93 -24.79
CA LYS A 149 5.10 -5.08 -25.39
C LYS A 149 4.76 -6.17 -24.35
N LEU A 150 4.81 -5.85 -23.06
CA LEU A 150 4.47 -6.80 -22.01
C LEU A 150 2.96 -7.07 -22.05
N GLY A 151 2.56 -8.24 -22.52
CA GLY A 151 1.20 -8.76 -22.45
C GLY A 151 0.94 -9.45 -21.09
N GLY A 152 -0.28 -9.96 -20.91
CA GLY A 152 -0.69 -10.65 -19.68
C GLY A 152 -1.01 -9.71 -18.51
N ALA A 153 -1.30 -10.29 -17.37
CA ALA A 153 -1.67 -9.58 -16.14
C ALA A 153 -2.75 -8.50 -16.32
N ILE A 154 -3.71 -8.73 -17.24
CA ILE A 154 -4.68 -7.71 -17.67
C ILE A 154 -5.51 -7.18 -16.48
N ALA A 155 -6.03 -8.07 -15.61
CA ALA A 155 -6.79 -7.67 -14.44
C ALA A 155 -5.96 -6.83 -13.47
N TYR A 156 -4.70 -7.21 -13.25
CA TYR A 156 -3.78 -6.47 -12.39
C TYR A 156 -3.48 -5.08 -12.95
N GLN A 157 -3.13 -4.98 -14.23
CA GLN A 157 -2.82 -3.70 -14.89
C GLN A 157 -4.01 -2.75 -14.82
N CYS A 158 -5.22 -3.24 -15.15
CA CYS A 158 -6.45 -2.46 -15.05
C CYS A 158 -6.75 -2.03 -13.60
N SER A 159 -6.55 -2.93 -12.61
CA SER A 159 -6.75 -2.59 -11.20
C SER A 159 -5.79 -1.51 -10.70
N LYS A 160 -4.53 -1.51 -11.19
CA LYS A 160 -3.54 -0.48 -10.81
C LYS A 160 -3.80 0.86 -11.51
N ALA A 161 -4.31 0.86 -12.74
CA ALA A 161 -4.80 2.07 -13.39
C ALA A 161 -6.02 2.66 -12.65
N ALA A 162 -6.96 1.80 -12.23
CA ALA A 162 -8.09 2.22 -11.41
C ALA A 162 -7.66 2.76 -10.02
N LEU A 163 -6.65 2.14 -9.38
CA LEU A 163 -6.05 2.62 -8.13
C LEU A 163 -5.37 3.99 -8.32
N ASN A 164 -4.74 4.22 -9.47
CA ASN A 164 -4.17 5.52 -9.83
C ASN A 164 -5.28 6.59 -9.94
N MET A 165 -6.40 6.28 -10.58
CA MET A 165 -7.56 7.18 -10.62
C MET A 165 -8.14 7.41 -9.22
N LEU A 166 -8.28 6.37 -8.40
CA LEU A 166 -8.70 6.49 -7.00
C LEU A 166 -7.77 7.43 -6.23
N THR A 167 -6.45 7.30 -6.40
CA THR A 167 -5.47 8.20 -5.78
C THR A 167 -5.73 9.66 -6.17
N LYS A 168 -5.93 9.92 -7.46
CA LYS A 168 -6.19 11.28 -7.95
C LYS A 168 -7.48 11.84 -7.39
N GLN A 169 -8.56 11.08 -7.40
CA GLN A 169 -9.85 11.53 -6.90
C GLN A 169 -9.83 11.73 -5.37
N THR A 170 -9.28 10.78 -4.61
CA THR A 170 -9.21 10.92 -3.15
C THR A 170 -8.29 12.04 -2.71
N SER A 171 -7.27 12.42 -3.50
CA SER A 171 -6.44 13.59 -3.19
C SER A 171 -7.22 14.90 -3.24
N ILE A 172 -8.29 14.97 -4.03
CA ILE A 172 -9.21 16.11 -4.10
C ILE A 172 -10.21 16.05 -2.95
N ASP A 173 -10.84 14.89 -2.75
CA ASP A 173 -11.90 14.72 -1.74
C ASP A 173 -11.36 14.86 -0.31
N LEU A 174 -10.07 14.60 -0.09
CA LEU A 174 -9.41 14.67 1.22
C LEU A 174 -8.63 15.97 1.47
N GLU A 175 -8.62 16.91 0.49
CA GLU A 175 -8.04 18.24 0.66
C GLU A 175 -8.60 19.00 1.89
N PRO A 176 -9.94 18.99 2.16
CA PRO A 176 -10.52 19.67 3.33
C PRO A 176 -10.01 19.14 4.67
N TYR A 177 -9.47 17.92 4.69
CA TYR A 177 -8.89 17.27 5.88
C TYR A 177 -7.38 17.41 5.96
N ASN A 178 -6.75 18.12 5.00
CA ASN A 178 -5.30 18.23 4.84
C ASN A 178 -4.58 16.88 4.72
N ILE A 179 -5.26 15.84 4.20
CA ILE A 179 -4.70 14.50 3.98
C ILE A 179 -4.17 14.41 2.56
N ARG A 180 -2.86 14.21 2.43
CA ARG A 180 -2.21 13.99 1.14
C ARG A 180 -2.37 12.54 0.68
N VAL A 181 -2.53 12.33 -0.62
CA VAL A 181 -2.67 10.99 -1.22
C VAL A 181 -1.78 10.88 -2.44
N ILE A 182 -0.96 9.86 -2.51
CA ILE A 182 -0.11 9.57 -3.66
C ILE A 182 -0.19 8.11 -4.09
N SER A 183 0.10 7.83 -5.37
CA SER A 183 0.46 6.51 -5.84
C SER A 183 1.98 6.36 -5.86
N GLN A 184 2.49 5.21 -5.41
CA GLN A 184 3.91 4.88 -5.51
C GLN A 184 4.10 3.49 -6.13
N SER A 185 4.97 3.41 -7.15
CA SER A 185 5.42 2.13 -7.68
C SER A 185 6.68 1.69 -6.95
N PRO A 186 6.77 0.45 -6.45
CA PRO A 186 7.98 -0.07 -5.82
C PRO A 186 9.06 -0.49 -6.83
N GLY A 187 8.81 -0.33 -8.15
CA GLY A 187 9.61 -0.95 -9.18
C GLY A 187 9.25 -2.43 -9.38
N TRP A 188 10.14 -3.20 -10.03
CA TRP A 188 10.00 -4.64 -10.18
C TRP A 188 10.84 -5.35 -9.12
N VAL A 189 10.16 -5.92 -8.12
CA VAL A 189 10.74 -6.36 -6.84
C VAL A 189 10.68 -7.87 -6.70
N LYS A 190 11.77 -8.50 -6.27
CA LYS A 190 11.86 -9.93 -5.97
C LYS A 190 10.98 -10.27 -4.77
N THR A 191 9.81 -10.77 -5.07
CA THR A 191 8.80 -11.26 -4.14
C THR A 191 8.12 -12.46 -4.78
N GLU A 192 7.28 -13.16 -4.05
CA GLU A 192 6.43 -14.22 -4.62
C GLU A 192 5.61 -13.70 -5.83
N MET A 193 5.19 -12.43 -5.80
CA MET A 193 4.46 -11.78 -6.90
C MET A 193 5.37 -11.41 -8.07
N GLY A 194 6.54 -10.86 -7.81
CA GLY A 194 7.44 -10.31 -8.84
C GLY A 194 8.35 -11.33 -9.49
N GLY A 195 8.52 -12.50 -8.87
CA GLY A 195 9.42 -13.56 -9.34
C GLY A 195 10.90 -13.28 -9.10
N ASN A 196 11.73 -14.29 -9.39
CA ASN A 196 13.18 -14.24 -9.12
C ASN A 196 13.96 -13.36 -10.11
N GLU A 197 13.41 -13.14 -11.31
CA GLU A 197 14.00 -12.31 -12.35
C GLU A 197 13.79 -10.81 -12.13
N ALA A 198 13.09 -10.42 -11.04
CA ALA A 198 12.85 -9.04 -10.73
C ALA A 198 14.15 -8.27 -10.50
N LYS A 199 14.10 -6.96 -10.81
CA LYS A 199 15.27 -6.08 -10.84
C LYS A 199 15.85 -5.82 -9.45
N TYR A 200 14.97 -5.59 -8.48
CA TYR A 200 15.37 -5.13 -7.15
C TYR A 200 15.14 -6.21 -6.08
N GLU A 201 16.08 -6.34 -5.17
CA GLU A 201 15.81 -7.03 -3.90
C GLU A 201 14.76 -6.24 -3.10
N THR A 202 13.95 -6.95 -2.30
CA THR A 202 12.88 -6.30 -1.51
C THR A 202 13.42 -5.22 -0.58
N THR A 203 14.58 -5.46 0.02
CA THR A 203 15.25 -4.48 0.91
C THR A 203 15.64 -3.22 0.16
N GLU A 204 16.23 -3.35 -1.03
CA GLU A 204 16.66 -2.23 -1.86
C GLU A 204 15.47 -1.39 -2.30
N ALA A 205 14.44 -2.04 -2.86
CA ALA A 205 13.23 -1.35 -3.33
C ALA A 205 12.56 -0.54 -2.21
N VAL A 206 12.40 -1.14 -1.02
CA VAL A 206 11.78 -0.47 0.12
C VAL A 206 12.63 0.69 0.64
N THR A 207 13.96 0.54 0.65
CA THR A 207 14.86 1.65 1.01
C THR A 207 14.66 2.84 0.06
N MET A 208 14.68 2.59 -1.26
CA MET A 208 14.46 3.64 -2.26
C MET A 208 13.08 4.31 -2.10
N MET A 209 12.04 3.52 -1.86
CA MET A 209 10.69 4.04 -1.63
C MET A 209 10.64 4.97 -0.41
N LEU A 210 11.16 4.54 0.73
CA LEU A 210 11.15 5.34 1.96
C LEU A 210 11.98 6.62 1.80
N ASP A 211 13.17 6.53 1.20
CA ASP A 211 14.02 7.69 0.93
C ASP A 211 13.35 8.70 -0.02
N SER A 212 12.56 8.23 -0.98
CA SER A 212 11.81 9.10 -1.88
C SER A 212 10.66 9.82 -1.18
N LEU A 213 9.98 9.14 -0.24
CA LEU A 213 8.91 9.74 0.57
C LEU A 213 9.45 10.77 1.56
N GLU A 214 10.62 10.55 2.16
CA GLU A 214 11.28 11.52 3.05
C GLU A 214 11.64 12.82 2.32
N LYS A 215 11.90 12.74 1.02
CA LYS A 215 12.23 13.89 0.15
C LYS A 215 11.01 14.50 -0.53
N LEU A 216 9.82 13.91 -0.35
CA LEU A 216 8.59 14.37 -1.00
C LEU A 216 8.18 15.73 -0.43
N PRO A 217 8.05 16.80 -1.25
CA PRO A 217 7.58 18.09 -0.78
C PRO A 217 6.20 18.00 -0.15
N GLN A 218 5.95 18.81 0.88
CA GLN A 218 4.70 18.75 1.67
C GLN A 218 3.46 19.22 0.89
N ASP A 219 3.64 19.93 -0.21
CA ASP A 219 2.56 20.37 -1.11
C ASP A 219 2.18 19.32 -2.18
N LYS A 220 2.94 18.24 -2.28
CA LYS A 220 2.69 17.20 -3.29
C LYS A 220 1.61 16.22 -2.85
N THR A 221 0.53 16.20 -3.61
CA THR A 221 -0.60 15.27 -3.50
C THR A 221 -1.17 14.96 -4.89
N GLY A 222 -1.90 13.86 -5.05
CA GLY A 222 -2.51 13.48 -6.33
C GLY A 222 -1.49 13.22 -7.44
N ILE A 223 -0.32 12.69 -7.10
CA ILE A 223 0.78 12.36 -8.03
C ILE A 223 1.08 10.86 -8.01
N PHE A 224 1.75 10.41 -9.06
CA PHE A 224 2.25 9.04 -9.18
C PHE A 224 3.76 9.07 -9.30
N ILE A 225 4.47 8.41 -8.38
CA ILE A 225 5.93 8.38 -8.33
C ILE A 225 6.48 6.94 -8.40
N GLY A 226 7.72 6.83 -8.84
CA GLY A 226 8.49 5.59 -8.80
C GLY A 226 9.15 5.33 -7.45
N GLU A 227 9.85 4.21 -7.38
CA GLU A 227 10.73 3.85 -6.27
C GLU A 227 11.82 4.91 -6.03
N ASP A 228 12.25 5.57 -7.10
CA ASP A 228 13.28 6.61 -7.12
C ASP A 228 12.74 8.04 -6.87
N GLY A 229 11.46 8.17 -6.61
CA GLY A 229 10.78 9.46 -6.37
C GLY A 229 10.48 10.28 -7.62
N LYS A 230 10.84 9.80 -8.81
CA LYS A 230 10.47 10.48 -10.06
C LYS A 230 9.01 10.29 -10.40
N GLU A 231 8.38 11.33 -10.91
CA GLU A 231 7.00 11.24 -11.38
C GLU A 231 6.88 10.24 -12.54
N ILE A 232 5.86 9.43 -12.48
CA ILE A 232 5.44 8.49 -13.52
C ILE A 232 4.18 9.06 -14.17
N PRO A 233 4.08 9.10 -15.51
CA PRO A 233 2.84 9.49 -16.17
C PRO A 233 1.72 8.50 -15.84
N TRP A 234 0.49 9.02 -15.81
CA TRP A 234 -0.71 8.22 -15.51
C TRP A 234 -1.07 7.12 -16.52
#